data_2985d9b1217b58492ff069a48640ced3
#
_entry.id   2985d9b1217b58492ff069a48640ced3
#
_cell.length_a   1.000
_cell.length_b   1.000
_cell.length_c   1.000
_cell.angle_alpha   90.00
_cell.angle_beta   90.00
_cell.angle_gamma   90.00
#
_symmetry.space_group_name_H-M   'P 1'
#
loop_
_entity.id
_entity.type
_entity.pdbx_description
1 polymer ?
#
loop_
_entity_poly.entity_id
_entity_poly.type
_entity_poly.pdbx_seq_one_letter_code
_entity_poly.pdbx_strand_id
1 'polypeptide(L)'
;MKEKTGWESFVDKTIGDMFSGTGIVSYNFRNHQAKVISNDAELYSSIITHAFTRSLYTDVCKKIIEELQKDVEDNKHCDTVGFITTHYSPHNTNERKFFTVENAKRIDYMRDRLEAIKHTHTHTLTDDEYKFILASILLSADAVSNVPAVYGCFLKHFKAKAVKNLLLQPIHNNTTAVVDGSTTYNYDVLNKEFLSSFETDLVYLDPPYNARQYSKNYFPLNMIAKSPETLLSELPLKGKTGIPTDCFMSSFCKKGGVAETAFETLFKELNTKWIFLSYNSESIVSKERMLDIMKRYGDTSVIERDYKRFKSYEYNKDVEIKEYLFCLEIANR
;
A
#
# COMPACT_ATOMS: atom_id res chain seq x y z
N MET A 1 7.60 -17.60 11.44
CA MET A 1 7.28 -16.85 12.67
C MET A 1 6.90 -17.78 13.82
N LYS A 2 5.88 -18.61 13.70
CA LYS A 2 5.46 -19.53 14.79
C LYS A 2 6.61 -20.37 15.36
N GLU A 3 7.43 -20.96 14.52
CA GLU A 3 8.60 -21.76 14.94
C GLU A 3 9.61 -20.97 15.79
N LYS A 4 9.80 -19.68 15.49
CA LYS A 4 10.72 -18.80 16.24
C LYS A 4 10.11 -18.28 17.54
N THR A 5 8.84 -17.96 17.54
CA THR A 5 8.15 -17.43 18.73
C THR A 5 7.69 -18.52 19.68
N GLY A 6 7.65 -19.78 19.24
CA GLY A 6 7.06 -20.88 19.99
C GLY A 6 5.53 -20.83 20.07
N TRP A 7 4.86 -19.98 19.29
CA TRP A 7 3.41 -19.86 19.32
C TRP A 7 2.72 -20.94 18.49
N GLU A 8 1.69 -21.54 19.02
CA GLU A 8 0.86 -22.49 18.29
C GLU A 8 -0.11 -21.79 17.34
N SER A 9 -0.61 -20.61 17.73
CA SER A 9 -1.53 -19.78 16.93
C SER A 9 -1.23 -18.30 17.08
N PHE A 10 -1.88 -17.48 16.25
CA PHE A 10 -1.89 -16.02 16.37
C PHE A 10 -3.15 -15.48 17.06
N VAL A 11 -4.04 -16.35 17.50
CA VAL A 11 -5.21 -15.96 18.30
C VAL A 11 -4.73 -15.22 19.55
N ASP A 12 -5.42 -14.15 19.93
CA ASP A 12 -5.09 -13.27 21.06
C ASP A 12 -3.72 -12.58 20.97
N LYS A 13 -3.08 -12.61 19.79
CA LYS A 13 -1.84 -11.87 19.53
C LYS A 13 -2.13 -10.55 18.83
N THR A 14 -1.40 -9.53 19.24
CA THR A 14 -1.37 -8.24 18.55
C THR A 14 -0.14 -8.19 17.62
N ILE A 15 -0.38 -8.07 16.33
CA ILE A 15 0.65 -8.07 15.28
C ILE A 15 0.71 -6.71 14.63
N GLY A 16 1.90 -6.11 14.61
CA GLY A 16 2.18 -4.91 13.85
C GLY A 16 2.67 -5.22 12.43
N ASP A 17 2.10 -4.59 11.41
CA ASP A 17 2.58 -4.62 10.01
C ASP A 17 2.85 -3.18 9.58
N MET A 18 4.12 -2.76 9.66
CA MET A 18 4.50 -1.35 9.61
C MET A 18 4.77 -0.81 8.21
N PHE A 19 4.86 -1.68 7.20
CA PHE A 19 5.00 -1.35 5.79
C PHE A 19 4.01 -2.22 4.99
N SER A 20 2.72 -1.98 5.22
CA SER A 20 1.67 -2.94 4.83
C SER A 20 1.49 -3.12 3.32
N GLY A 21 1.94 -2.17 2.49
CA GLY A 21 1.93 -2.27 1.03
C GLY A 21 0.55 -2.62 0.47
N THR A 22 0.45 -3.81 -0.10
CA THR A 22 -0.83 -4.33 -0.64
C THR A 22 -1.79 -4.84 0.43
N GLY A 23 -1.40 -4.86 1.71
CA GLY A 23 -2.19 -5.36 2.82
C GLY A 23 -2.24 -6.88 2.95
N ILE A 24 -1.52 -7.63 2.10
CA ILE A 24 -1.64 -9.10 2.06
C ILE A 24 -1.12 -9.78 3.34
N VAL A 25 -0.07 -9.25 3.96
CA VAL A 25 0.48 -9.77 5.21
C VAL A 25 -0.49 -9.50 6.36
N SER A 26 -0.96 -8.26 6.47
CA SER A 26 -2.01 -7.87 7.42
C SER A 26 -3.27 -8.72 7.27
N TYR A 27 -3.74 -8.93 6.04
CA TYR A 27 -4.89 -9.80 5.74
C TYR A 27 -4.67 -11.25 6.17
N ASN A 28 -3.46 -11.77 5.98
CA ASN A 28 -3.11 -13.13 6.40
C ASN A 28 -3.16 -13.27 7.93
N PHE A 29 -2.60 -12.31 8.67
CA PHE A 29 -2.69 -12.32 10.14
C PHE A 29 -4.13 -12.21 10.64
N ARG A 30 -4.95 -11.34 10.01
CA ARG A 30 -6.38 -11.26 10.31
C ARG A 30 -7.08 -12.63 10.14
N ASN A 31 -6.79 -13.33 9.03
CA ASN A 31 -7.37 -14.65 8.77
C ASN A 31 -6.94 -15.70 9.79
N HIS A 32 -5.82 -15.47 10.49
CA HIS A 32 -5.38 -16.27 11.61
C HIS A 32 -5.86 -15.73 12.97
N GLN A 33 -6.88 -14.86 12.96
CA GLN A 33 -7.53 -14.28 14.14
C GLN A 33 -6.59 -13.45 15.04
N ALA A 34 -5.52 -12.90 14.48
CA ALA A 34 -4.70 -11.92 15.17
C ALA A 34 -5.37 -10.54 15.17
N LYS A 35 -5.18 -9.77 16.23
CA LYS A 35 -5.38 -8.32 16.21
C LYS A 35 -4.26 -7.70 15.39
N VAL A 36 -4.62 -6.91 14.39
CA VAL A 36 -3.63 -6.34 13.46
C VAL A 36 -3.58 -4.83 13.59
N ILE A 37 -2.37 -4.30 13.80
CA ILE A 37 -2.04 -2.89 13.73
C ILE A 37 -1.21 -2.68 12.48
N SER A 38 -1.81 -2.11 11.44
CA SER A 38 -1.17 -1.89 10.15
C SER A 38 -0.78 -0.43 9.98
N ASN A 39 0.29 -0.18 9.25
CA ASN A 39 0.69 1.16 8.85
C ASN A 39 1.31 1.16 7.46
N ASP A 40 1.10 2.22 6.72
CA ASP A 40 1.87 2.53 5.51
C ASP A 40 1.90 4.05 5.30
N ALA A 41 3.03 4.56 4.81
CA ALA A 41 3.17 5.98 4.48
C ALA A 41 2.41 6.37 3.20
N GLU A 42 2.10 5.40 2.33
CA GLU A 42 1.34 5.61 1.10
C GLU A 42 -0.17 5.53 1.39
N LEU A 43 -0.89 6.60 1.07
CA LEU A 43 -2.32 6.70 1.36
C LEU A 43 -3.13 5.57 0.70
N TYR A 44 -2.87 5.27 -0.60
CA TYR A 44 -3.56 4.19 -1.30
C TYR A 44 -3.37 2.84 -0.62
N SER A 45 -2.16 2.60 -0.11
CA SER A 45 -1.79 1.37 0.59
C SER A 45 -2.54 1.24 1.91
N SER A 46 -2.57 2.30 2.73
CA SER A 46 -3.31 2.31 4.00
C SER A 46 -4.81 2.06 3.79
N ILE A 47 -5.42 2.61 2.72
CA ILE A 47 -6.83 2.39 2.38
C ILE A 47 -7.09 0.93 1.98
N ILE A 48 -6.24 0.36 1.11
CA ILE A 48 -6.37 -1.05 0.68
C ILE A 48 -6.20 -1.98 1.89
N THR A 49 -5.18 -1.73 2.72
CA THR A 49 -4.95 -2.53 3.93
C THR A 49 -6.10 -2.43 4.92
N HIS A 50 -6.65 -1.22 5.11
CA HIS A 50 -7.84 -1.03 5.94
C HIS A 50 -9.02 -1.88 5.44
N ALA A 51 -9.27 -1.85 4.14
CA ALA A 51 -10.34 -2.64 3.54
C ALA A 51 -10.14 -4.15 3.73
N PHE A 52 -8.90 -4.64 3.71
CA PHE A 52 -8.60 -6.04 3.99
C PHE A 52 -8.67 -6.42 5.47
N THR A 53 -8.39 -5.50 6.38
CA THR A 53 -8.24 -5.83 7.81
C THR A 53 -9.41 -5.40 8.68
N ARG A 54 -10.09 -4.31 8.31
CA ARG A 54 -11.14 -3.66 9.10
C ARG A 54 -12.52 -3.74 8.50
N SER A 55 -12.62 -3.79 7.17
CA SER A 55 -13.91 -3.68 6.50
C SER A 55 -14.52 -5.04 6.21
N LEU A 56 -15.86 -5.06 6.11
CA LEU A 56 -16.66 -6.17 5.61
C LEU A 56 -17.34 -5.76 4.31
N TYR A 57 -17.60 -6.72 3.44
CA TYR A 57 -18.44 -6.52 2.27
C TYR A 57 -19.91 -6.51 2.66
N THR A 58 -20.39 -5.34 3.12
CA THR A 58 -21.78 -5.16 3.56
C THR A 58 -22.74 -5.02 2.37
N ASP A 59 -24.04 -5.16 2.62
CA ASP A 59 -25.08 -4.89 1.61
C ASP A 59 -25.02 -3.44 1.11
N VAL A 60 -24.61 -2.50 1.96
CA VAL A 60 -24.39 -1.08 1.58
C VAL A 60 -23.23 -0.99 0.58
N CYS A 61 -22.09 -1.61 0.86
CA CYS A 61 -20.97 -1.65 -0.09
C CYS A 61 -21.39 -2.28 -1.43
N LYS A 62 -22.09 -3.41 -1.38
CA LYS A 62 -22.59 -4.11 -2.56
C LYS A 62 -23.46 -3.20 -3.41
N LYS A 63 -24.48 -2.60 -2.81
CA LYS A 63 -25.43 -1.71 -3.51
C LYS A 63 -24.70 -0.54 -4.19
N ILE A 64 -23.77 0.13 -3.48
CA ILE A 64 -23.07 1.29 -4.03
C ILE A 64 -22.11 0.87 -5.15
N ILE A 65 -21.37 -0.24 -5.00
CA ILE A 65 -20.50 -0.75 -6.06
C ILE A 65 -21.31 -1.10 -7.31
N GLU A 66 -22.44 -1.76 -7.17
CA GLU A 66 -23.35 -2.10 -8.29
C GLU A 66 -23.93 -0.82 -8.94
N GLU A 67 -24.32 0.19 -8.14
CA GLU A 67 -24.79 1.48 -8.63
C GLU A 67 -23.71 2.23 -9.43
N LEU A 68 -22.50 2.36 -8.87
CA LEU A 68 -21.38 3.00 -9.55
C LEU A 68 -21.00 2.28 -10.84
N GLN A 69 -20.98 0.95 -10.84
CA GLN A 69 -20.70 0.15 -12.02
C GLN A 69 -21.77 0.37 -13.10
N LYS A 70 -23.03 0.34 -12.71
CA LYS A 70 -24.14 0.62 -13.63
C LYS A 70 -24.09 2.03 -14.21
N ASP A 71 -23.80 3.03 -13.40
CA ASP A 71 -23.68 4.42 -13.85
C ASP A 71 -22.64 4.58 -14.97
N VAL A 72 -21.50 3.90 -14.87
CA VAL A 72 -20.47 3.97 -15.93
C VAL A 72 -20.84 3.09 -17.14
N GLU A 73 -21.59 2.02 -16.99
CA GLU A 73 -22.15 1.25 -18.10
C GLU A 73 -23.21 2.07 -18.86
N ASP A 74 -24.02 2.85 -18.15
CA ASP A 74 -25.00 3.80 -18.71
C ASP A 74 -24.35 5.09 -19.26
N ASN A 75 -23.01 5.15 -19.32
CA ASN A 75 -22.21 6.27 -19.83
C ASN A 75 -22.40 7.61 -19.10
N LYS A 76 -22.80 7.63 -17.83
CA LYS A 76 -22.93 8.86 -17.04
C LYS A 76 -21.61 9.58 -16.78
N HIS A 77 -20.49 8.90 -16.98
CA HIS A 77 -19.13 9.45 -16.83
C HIS A 77 -18.63 10.25 -18.05
N CYS A 78 -19.35 10.21 -19.19
CA CYS A 78 -18.83 10.73 -20.48
C CYS A 78 -18.42 12.21 -20.44
N ASP A 79 -19.11 13.03 -19.65
CA ASP A 79 -18.83 14.46 -19.53
C ASP A 79 -17.91 14.79 -18.35
N THR A 80 -17.50 13.79 -17.57
CA THR A 80 -16.62 13.98 -16.42
C THR A 80 -15.18 14.23 -16.88
N VAL A 81 -14.60 15.35 -16.47
CA VAL A 81 -13.21 15.69 -16.69
C VAL A 81 -12.62 16.14 -15.35
N GLY A 82 -12.15 15.17 -14.57
CA GLY A 82 -11.54 15.42 -13.27
C GLY A 82 -10.01 15.42 -13.34
N PHE A 83 -9.39 15.24 -12.19
CA PHE A 83 -7.94 15.31 -12.02
C PHE A 83 -7.20 14.20 -12.77
N ILE A 84 -7.69 12.96 -12.69
CA ILE A 84 -7.05 11.82 -13.35
C ILE A 84 -7.16 11.94 -14.86
N THR A 85 -8.31 12.34 -15.37
CA THR A 85 -8.50 12.62 -16.80
C THR A 85 -7.55 13.68 -17.30
N THR A 86 -7.46 14.81 -16.60
CA THR A 86 -6.64 15.96 -16.99
C THR A 86 -5.14 15.67 -16.92
N HIS A 87 -4.70 14.95 -15.88
CA HIS A 87 -3.28 14.87 -15.56
C HIS A 87 -2.63 13.52 -15.85
N TYR A 88 -3.39 12.42 -15.93
CA TYR A 88 -2.84 11.05 -16.07
C TYR A 88 -3.41 10.27 -17.26
N SER A 89 -4.14 10.94 -18.13
CA SER A 89 -4.57 10.42 -19.43
C SER A 89 -4.16 11.34 -20.58
N PRO A 90 -4.15 10.88 -21.84
CA PRO A 90 -3.86 11.71 -23.00
C PRO A 90 -5.05 12.61 -23.37
N HIS A 91 -5.60 13.32 -22.39
CA HIS A 91 -6.67 14.29 -22.59
C HIS A 91 -6.09 15.64 -23.02
N ASN A 92 -6.68 16.27 -24.00
CA ASN A 92 -6.21 17.52 -24.64
C ASN A 92 -4.74 17.42 -25.08
N THR A 93 -3.87 18.28 -24.56
CA THR A 93 -2.43 18.34 -24.87
C THR A 93 -1.57 17.46 -23.96
N ASN A 94 -2.17 16.73 -23.04
CA ASN A 94 -1.42 15.87 -22.13
C ASN A 94 -0.99 14.56 -22.83
N GLU A 95 0.30 14.23 -22.78
CA GLU A 95 0.85 13.00 -23.37
C GLU A 95 0.92 11.83 -22.40
N ARG A 96 0.53 12.02 -21.12
CA ARG A 96 0.61 10.97 -20.11
C ARG A 96 -0.42 9.88 -20.37
N LYS A 97 0.05 8.64 -20.43
CA LYS A 97 -0.76 7.47 -20.80
C LYS A 97 -0.84 6.46 -19.66
N PHE A 98 -1.04 6.92 -18.44
CA PHE A 98 -1.28 5.99 -17.31
C PHE A 98 -2.62 5.28 -17.46
N PHE A 99 -3.62 5.99 -17.96
CA PHE A 99 -4.95 5.47 -18.27
C PHE A 99 -5.39 5.96 -19.67
N THR A 100 -6.32 5.25 -20.30
CA THR A 100 -7.05 5.82 -21.43
C THR A 100 -7.92 6.98 -20.93
N VAL A 101 -8.32 7.89 -21.81
CA VAL A 101 -9.22 8.99 -21.47
C VAL A 101 -10.53 8.44 -20.89
N GLU A 102 -11.06 7.39 -21.50
CA GLU A 102 -12.29 6.73 -21.09
C GLU A 102 -12.16 6.15 -19.64
N ASN A 103 -11.10 5.40 -19.35
CA ASN A 103 -10.91 4.84 -18.01
C ASN A 103 -10.61 5.93 -16.96
N ALA A 104 -9.91 7.01 -17.34
CA ALA A 104 -9.66 8.14 -16.46
C ALA A 104 -10.97 8.84 -16.07
N LYS A 105 -11.88 9.06 -17.03
CA LYS A 105 -13.22 9.62 -16.78
C LYS A 105 -14.05 8.72 -15.85
N ARG A 106 -13.98 7.40 -16.03
CA ARG A 106 -14.64 6.44 -15.12
C ARG A 106 -14.10 6.55 -13.69
N ILE A 107 -12.76 6.67 -13.53
CA ILE A 107 -12.14 6.83 -12.22
C ILE A 107 -12.61 8.13 -11.57
N ASP A 108 -12.50 9.26 -12.27
CA ASP A 108 -12.93 10.57 -11.75
C ASP A 108 -14.42 10.55 -11.36
N TYR A 109 -15.28 10.03 -12.22
CA TYR A 109 -16.72 9.91 -11.95
C TYR A 109 -17.01 9.09 -10.69
N MET A 110 -16.42 7.89 -10.57
CA MET A 110 -16.63 7.03 -9.41
C MET A 110 -16.14 7.69 -8.12
N ARG A 111 -15.03 8.42 -8.18
CA ARG A 111 -14.48 9.15 -7.03
C ARG A 111 -15.41 10.29 -6.60
N ASP A 112 -15.85 11.13 -7.54
CA ASP A 112 -16.77 12.24 -7.26
C ASP A 112 -18.10 11.74 -6.69
N ARG A 113 -18.65 10.66 -7.27
CA ARG A 113 -19.89 10.03 -6.77
C ARG A 113 -19.74 9.45 -5.38
N LEU A 114 -18.60 8.80 -5.09
CA LEU A 114 -18.34 8.25 -3.75
C LEU A 114 -18.27 9.35 -2.70
N GLU A 115 -17.61 10.49 -2.99
CA GLU A 115 -17.57 11.64 -2.08
C GLU A 115 -19.00 12.25 -1.90
N ALA A 116 -19.74 12.39 -2.98
CA ALA A 116 -21.13 12.89 -2.90
C ALA A 116 -22.01 12.00 -2.02
N ILE A 117 -21.88 10.66 -2.14
CA ILE A 117 -22.62 9.70 -1.31
C ILE A 117 -22.21 9.82 0.16
N LYS A 118 -20.92 9.96 0.46
CA LYS A 118 -20.40 10.13 1.83
C LYS A 118 -21.06 11.31 2.55
N HIS A 119 -21.37 12.39 1.82
CA HIS A 119 -21.93 13.63 2.38
C HIS A 119 -23.46 13.74 2.28
N THR A 120 -24.14 12.72 1.72
CA THR A 120 -25.60 12.76 1.65
C THR A 120 -26.24 12.34 2.97
N HIS A 121 -27.27 13.08 3.43
CA HIS A 121 -28.02 12.78 4.66
C HIS A 121 -28.82 11.47 4.62
N THR A 122 -28.99 10.87 3.45
CA THR A 122 -29.79 9.65 3.26
C THR A 122 -29.05 8.35 3.53
N HIS A 123 -27.72 8.34 3.40
CA HIS A 123 -26.85 7.22 3.70
C HIS A 123 -25.51 7.73 4.23
N THR A 124 -25.33 7.72 5.54
CA THR A 124 -24.02 8.00 6.13
C THR A 124 -23.18 6.73 6.03
N LEU A 125 -22.22 6.70 5.08
CA LEU A 125 -21.23 5.63 5.01
C LEU A 125 -20.39 5.64 6.29
N THR A 126 -20.19 4.47 6.87
CA THR A 126 -19.13 4.30 7.87
C THR A 126 -17.76 4.46 7.20
N ASP A 127 -16.74 4.79 7.97
CA ASP A 127 -15.37 4.89 7.47
C ASP A 127 -14.89 3.55 6.86
N ASP A 128 -15.28 2.44 7.46
CA ASP A 128 -14.97 1.08 6.99
C ASP A 128 -15.62 0.80 5.62
N GLU A 129 -16.87 1.17 5.41
CA GLU A 129 -17.57 1.02 4.13
C GLU A 129 -17.02 1.95 3.05
N TYR A 130 -16.76 3.21 3.39
CA TYR A 130 -16.14 4.16 2.47
C TYR A 130 -14.79 3.64 1.97
N LYS A 131 -13.91 3.21 2.88
CA LYS A 131 -12.59 2.68 2.52
C LYS A 131 -12.66 1.37 1.74
N PHE A 132 -13.66 0.52 2.02
CA PHE A 132 -13.89 -0.69 1.22
C PHE A 132 -14.19 -0.35 -0.24
N ILE A 133 -15.11 0.58 -0.47
CA ILE A 133 -15.51 1.00 -1.83
C ILE A 133 -14.33 1.70 -2.52
N LEU A 134 -13.64 2.60 -1.82
CA LEU A 134 -12.48 3.29 -2.36
C LEU A 134 -11.33 2.33 -2.71
N ALA A 135 -11.05 1.33 -1.87
CA ALA A 135 -10.08 0.29 -2.18
C ALA A 135 -10.48 -0.52 -3.42
N SER A 136 -11.78 -0.79 -3.59
CA SER A 136 -12.30 -1.46 -4.78
C SER A 136 -12.09 -0.62 -6.05
N ILE A 137 -12.26 0.70 -5.99
CA ILE A 137 -11.95 1.64 -7.08
C ILE A 137 -10.44 1.63 -7.38
N LEU A 138 -9.59 1.71 -6.36
CA LEU A 138 -8.13 1.71 -6.50
C LEU A 138 -7.62 0.46 -7.21
N LEU A 139 -8.05 -0.72 -6.79
CA LEU A 139 -7.64 -1.99 -7.39
C LEU A 139 -8.21 -2.17 -8.81
N SER A 140 -9.44 -1.71 -9.06
CA SER A 140 -10.04 -1.72 -10.40
C SER A 140 -9.32 -0.77 -11.35
N ALA A 141 -8.87 0.40 -10.86
CA ALA A 141 -8.04 1.33 -11.63
C ALA A 141 -6.66 0.73 -11.95
N ASP A 142 -6.00 0.09 -10.98
CA ASP A 142 -4.71 -0.58 -11.20
C ASP A 142 -4.81 -1.70 -12.25
N ALA A 143 -5.90 -2.44 -12.27
CA ALA A 143 -6.13 -3.50 -13.23
C ALA A 143 -6.08 -3.02 -14.69
N VAL A 144 -6.48 -1.77 -14.98
CA VAL A 144 -6.47 -1.14 -16.33
C VAL A 144 -5.34 -0.13 -16.50
N SER A 145 -4.37 -0.08 -15.60
CA SER A 145 -3.23 0.84 -15.68
C SER A 145 -2.29 0.49 -16.83
N ASN A 146 -1.73 1.50 -17.51
CA ASN A 146 -0.79 1.35 -18.63
C ASN A 146 0.67 1.56 -18.17
N VAL A 147 1.09 0.79 -17.21
CA VAL A 147 2.44 0.84 -16.65
C VAL A 147 3.20 -0.48 -16.88
N PRO A 148 4.54 -0.47 -16.99
CA PRO A 148 5.31 -1.71 -17.17
C PRO A 148 5.23 -2.63 -15.95
N ALA A 149 5.42 -2.07 -14.76
CA ALA A 149 5.32 -2.77 -13.47
C ALA A 149 4.88 -1.80 -12.37
N VAL A 150 5.47 -0.61 -12.32
CA VAL A 150 5.17 0.45 -11.35
C VAL A 150 4.87 1.76 -12.07
N TYR A 151 4.22 2.71 -11.39
CA TYR A 151 3.79 3.99 -11.98
C TYR A 151 4.92 5.04 -12.11
N GLY A 152 6.17 4.69 -11.82
CA GLY A 152 7.31 5.59 -12.09
C GLY A 152 7.43 6.01 -13.57
N CYS A 153 6.81 5.25 -14.48
CA CYS A 153 6.64 5.60 -15.89
C CYS A 153 5.38 4.96 -16.47
N PHE A 154 4.90 5.50 -17.59
CA PHE A 154 3.84 4.91 -18.39
C PHE A 154 4.39 4.38 -19.72
N LEU A 155 3.68 3.42 -20.34
CA LEU A 155 4.06 2.88 -21.65
C LEU A 155 3.66 3.85 -22.77
N LYS A 156 4.50 3.94 -23.83
CA LYS A 156 4.23 4.81 -24.99
C LYS A 156 2.99 4.37 -25.78
N HIS A 157 2.69 3.07 -25.76
CA HIS A 157 1.52 2.47 -26.39
C HIS A 157 0.67 1.79 -25.32
N PHE A 158 -0.62 1.83 -25.48
CA PHE A 158 -1.54 1.14 -24.58
C PHE A 158 -1.41 -0.37 -24.76
N LYS A 159 -1.20 -1.09 -23.67
CA LYS A 159 -1.21 -2.55 -23.65
C LYS A 159 -2.65 -3.08 -23.60
N ALA A 160 -2.85 -4.33 -24.00
CA ALA A 160 -4.17 -4.94 -24.14
C ALA A 160 -5.06 -4.83 -22.88
N LYS A 161 -4.48 -4.90 -21.69
CA LYS A 161 -5.25 -4.73 -20.45
C LYS A 161 -5.74 -3.28 -20.25
N ALA A 162 -4.96 -2.30 -20.69
CA ALA A 162 -5.25 -0.88 -20.44
C ALA A 162 -6.34 -0.31 -21.34
N VAL A 163 -6.60 -0.92 -22.50
CA VAL A 163 -7.70 -0.53 -23.42
C VAL A 163 -9.04 -1.18 -23.06
N LYS A 164 -9.06 -2.11 -22.11
CA LYS A 164 -10.33 -2.65 -21.61
C LYS A 164 -11.02 -1.60 -20.74
N ASN A 165 -12.34 -1.60 -20.77
CA ASN A 165 -13.12 -0.77 -19.86
C ASN A 165 -12.85 -1.15 -18.41
N LEU A 166 -12.66 -0.15 -17.56
CA LEU A 166 -12.62 -0.35 -16.13
C LEU A 166 -13.95 -0.95 -15.67
N LEU A 167 -13.85 -2.08 -14.99
CA LEU A 167 -14.97 -2.73 -14.32
C LEU A 167 -14.74 -2.61 -12.82
N LEU A 168 -15.66 -1.97 -12.10
CA LEU A 168 -15.60 -1.86 -10.66
C LEU A 168 -15.92 -3.22 -10.03
N GLN A 169 -14.95 -3.82 -9.39
CA GLN A 169 -15.11 -5.09 -8.69
C GLN A 169 -14.85 -4.90 -7.19
N PRO A 170 -15.66 -5.50 -6.32
CA PRO A 170 -15.38 -5.48 -4.90
C PRO A 170 -14.02 -6.15 -4.64
N ILE A 171 -13.29 -5.65 -3.65
CA ILE A 171 -12.06 -6.32 -3.22
C ILE A 171 -12.40 -7.73 -2.75
N HIS A 172 -11.49 -8.67 -3.04
CA HIS A 172 -11.67 -10.06 -2.63
C HIS A 172 -11.35 -10.23 -1.15
N ASN A 173 -12.37 -10.05 -0.32
CA ASN A 173 -12.26 -10.17 1.12
C ASN A 173 -13.25 -11.25 1.60
N ASN A 174 -12.74 -12.45 1.85
CA ASN A 174 -13.54 -13.61 2.27
C ASN A 174 -13.81 -13.65 3.79
N THR A 175 -13.42 -12.60 4.51
CA THR A 175 -13.53 -12.59 5.97
C THR A 175 -14.93 -12.17 6.38
N THR A 176 -15.56 -12.95 7.24
CA THR A 176 -16.92 -12.72 7.75
C THR A 176 -16.95 -11.90 9.03
N ALA A 177 -15.79 -11.71 9.70
CA ALA A 177 -15.69 -10.94 10.94
C ALA A 177 -14.42 -10.10 11.00
N VAL A 178 -14.49 -8.98 11.67
CA VAL A 178 -13.34 -8.13 12.03
C VAL A 178 -12.84 -8.57 13.41
N VAL A 179 -11.52 -8.63 13.59
CA VAL A 179 -10.93 -8.83 14.92
C VAL A 179 -10.90 -7.49 15.65
N ASP A 180 -11.58 -7.42 16.77
CA ASP A 180 -11.71 -6.20 17.57
C ASP A 180 -10.34 -5.61 17.96
N GLY A 181 -10.27 -4.27 17.92
CA GLY A 181 -9.05 -3.53 18.21
C GLY A 181 -8.01 -3.54 17.10
N SER A 182 -8.27 -4.20 15.95
CA SER A 182 -7.45 -4.02 14.75
C SER A 182 -7.60 -2.59 14.23
N THR A 183 -6.50 -2.01 13.72
CA THR A 183 -6.52 -0.63 13.20
C THR A 183 -5.50 -0.45 12.08
N THR A 184 -5.70 0.58 11.26
CA THR A 184 -4.80 0.92 10.15
C THR A 184 -4.47 2.40 10.19
N TYR A 185 -3.19 2.70 10.06
CA TYR A 185 -2.64 4.05 10.10
C TYR A 185 -2.00 4.44 8.77
N ASN A 186 -1.82 5.74 8.57
CA ASN A 186 -1.10 6.31 7.44
C ASN A 186 -0.07 7.33 7.94
N TYR A 187 1.04 6.82 8.48
CA TYR A 187 2.11 7.63 9.04
C TYR A 187 3.47 7.25 8.45
N ASP A 188 4.41 8.19 8.48
CA ASP A 188 5.83 7.79 8.47
C ASP A 188 6.07 6.89 9.68
N VAL A 189 6.56 5.70 9.44
CA VAL A 189 6.81 4.72 10.51
C VAL A 189 7.80 5.23 11.58
N LEU A 190 8.61 6.25 11.25
CA LEU A 190 9.52 6.90 12.20
C LEU A 190 8.86 8.01 13.02
N ASN A 191 7.55 8.24 12.87
CA ASN A 191 6.83 9.18 13.71
C ASN A 191 6.75 8.65 15.14
N LYS A 192 7.33 9.40 16.08
CA LYS A 192 7.46 8.96 17.48
C LYS A 192 6.12 8.85 18.20
N GLU A 193 5.19 9.77 17.93
CA GLU A 193 3.86 9.73 18.53
C GLU A 193 3.11 8.48 18.07
N PHE A 194 3.24 8.13 16.79
CA PHE A 194 2.70 6.90 16.23
C PHE A 194 3.35 5.68 16.91
N LEU A 195 4.68 5.59 16.96
CA LEU A 195 5.39 4.45 17.56
C LEU A 195 5.06 4.25 19.05
N SER A 196 4.79 5.32 19.78
CA SER A 196 4.43 5.27 21.21
C SER A 196 2.94 4.98 21.45
N SER A 197 2.10 4.99 20.40
CA SER A 197 0.64 4.86 20.53
C SER A 197 0.14 3.43 20.64
N PHE A 198 1.00 2.43 20.45
CA PHE A 198 0.60 1.03 20.45
C PHE A 198 1.68 0.12 21.05
N GLU A 199 1.23 -1.06 21.47
CA GLU A 199 2.04 -2.18 21.90
C GLU A 199 1.65 -3.42 21.10
N THR A 200 2.63 -4.25 20.76
CA THR A 200 2.41 -5.48 19.98
C THR A 200 3.21 -6.65 20.55
N ASP A 201 2.74 -7.87 20.30
CA ASP A 201 3.50 -9.09 20.59
C ASP A 201 4.60 -9.32 19.55
N LEU A 202 4.34 -8.90 18.29
CA LEU A 202 5.24 -9.06 17.15
C LEU A 202 5.05 -7.91 16.16
N VAL A 203 6.15 -7.42 15.60
CA VAL A 203 6.13 -6.51 14.46
C VAL A 203 6.77 -7.18 13.25
N TYR A 204 6.05 -7.11 12.12
CA TYR A 204 6.57 -7.45 10.81
C TYR A 204 6.97 -6.17 10.06
N LEU A 205 8.15 -6.18 9.49
CA LEU A 205 8.73 -5.09 8.73
C LEU A 205 9.09 -5.59 7.33
N ASP A 206 8.57 -4.92 6.30
CA ASP A 206 8.94 -5.13 4.89
C ASP A 206 9.24 -3.77 4.24
N PRO A 207 10.29 -3.08 4.73
CA PRO A 207 10.62 -1.74 4.28
C PRO A 207 11.14 -1.74 2.84
N PRO A 208 11.16 -0.59 2.17
CA PRO A 208 11.87 -0.44 0.92
C PRO A 208 13.33 -0.91 1.04
N TYR A 209 13.75 -1.82 0.15
CA TYR A 209 15.12 -2.36 0.17
C TYR A 209 16.08 -1.64 -0.79
N ASN A 210 15.58 -0.75 -1.67
CA ASN A 210 16.40 -0.03 -2.64
C ASN A 210 16.13 1.48 -2.62
N ALA A 211 16.92 2.25 -3.38
CA ALA A 211 16.86 3.71 -3.39
C ALA A 211 15.62 4.28 -4.11
N ARG A 212 14.69 3.46 -4.59
CA ARG A 212 13.48 3.90 -5.28
C ARG A 212 12.42 4.28 -4.26
N GLN A 213 12.02 5.54 -4.28
CA GLN A 213 10.94 6.05 -3.42
C GLN A 213 9.58 5.56 -3.91
N TYR A 214 8.82 4.90 -3.02
CA TYR A 214 7.52 4.32 -3.35
C TYR A 214 6.51 5.39 -3.76
N SER A 215 6.49 6.54 -3.08
CA SER A 215 5.62 7.66 -3.45
C SER A 215 5.83 8.12 -4.91
N LYS A 216 7.07 8.04 -5.42
CA LYS A 216 7.37 8.35 -6.83
C LYS A 216 7.04 7.20 -7.78
N ASN A 217 6.82 6.00 -7.27
CA ASN A 217 6.46 4.83 -8.06
C ASN A 217 4.96 4.57 -8.09
N TYR A 218 4.19 5.12 -7.13
CA TYR A 218 2.76 4.83 -6.98
C TYR A 218 1.89 6.09 -6.83
N PHE A 219 2.44 7.29 -7.13
CA PHE A 219 1.73 8.56 -6.99
C PHE A 219 0.34 8.61 -7.68
N PRO A 220 0.08 8.01 -8.86
CA PRO A 220 -1.25 8.07 -9.43
C PRO A 220 -2.31 7.36 -8.57
N LEU A 221 -1.93 6.28 -7.86
CA LEU A 221 -2.83 5.63 -6.92
C LEU A 221 -3.09 6.50 -5.69
N ASN A 222 -2.07 7.21 -5.18
CA ASN A 222 -2.27 8.20 -4.12
C ASN A 222 -3.21 9.33 -4.56
N MET A 223 -3.14 9.78 -5.81
CA MET A 223 -4.06 10.81 -6.34
C MET A 223 -5.49 10.29 -6.44
N ILE A 224 -5.69 9.03 -6.84
CA ILE A 224 -7.03 8.40 -6.82
C ILE A 224 -7.53 8.25 -5.38
N ALA A 225 -6.65 7.98 -4.42
CA ALA A 225 -6.99 7.80 -3.01
C ALA A 225 -7.40 9.10 -2.31
N LYS A 226 -6.83 10.24 -2.70
CA LYS A 226 -7.14 11.56 -2.13
C LYS A 226 -8.57 12.00 -2.48
N SER A 227 -9.16 12.82 -1.59
CA SER A 227 -10.44 13.43 -1.93
C SER A 227 -10.26 14.45 -3.07
N PRO A 228 -11.21 14.56 -4.00
CA PRO A 228 -11.10 15.48 -5.14
C PRO A 228 -10.81 16.92 -4.73
N GLU A 229 -11.34 17.37 -3.60
CA GLU A 229 -11.15 18.73 -3.05
C GLU A 229 -9.68 19.04 -2.73
N THR A 230 -8.90 18.01 -2.33
CA THR A 230 -7.49 18.20 -1.95
C THR A 230 -6.53 18.12 -3.13
N LEU A 231 -6.97 17.61 -4.28
CA LEU A 231 -6.09 17.35 -5.42
C LEU A 231 -5.48 18.62 -6.04
N LEU A 232 -6.18 19.77 -5.95
CA LEU A 232 -5.65 21.02 -6.48
C LEU A 232 -4.38 21.50 -5.75
N SER A 233 -4.22 21.13 -4.47
CA SER A 233 -3.01 21.46 -3.71
C SER A 233 -1.76 20.67 -4.17
N GLU A 234 -1.94 19.60 -4.97
CA GLU A 234 -0.86 18.82 -5.52
C GLU A 234 -0.16 19.47 -6.74
N LEU A 235 -0.76 20.52 -7.27
CA LEU A 235 -0.22 21.24 -8.42
C LEU A 235 0.87 22.24 -8.01
N PRO A 236 1.86 22.52 -8.90
CA PRO A 236 2.06 21.92 -10.22
C PRO A 236 2.74 20.54 -10.16
N LEU A 237 2.32 19.65 -11.05
CA LEU A 237 2.96 18.33 -11.18
C LEU A 237 4.33 18.43 -11.87
N LYS A 238 5.30 17.65 -11.42
CA LYS A 238 6.69 17.69 -11.91
C LYS A 238 6.99 16.58 -12.94
N GLY A 239 7.86 16.93 -13.89
CA GLY A 239 8.41 16.00 -14.87
C GLY A 239 7.39 15.45 -15.88
N LYS A 240 7.86 14.57 -16.77
CA LYS A 240 7.02 13.95 -17.82
C LYS A 240 5.90 13.09 -17.23
N THR A 241 6.15 12.44 -16.13
CA THR A 241 5.19 11.53 -15.52
C THR A 241 4.16 12.24 -14.63
N GLY A 242 4.38 13.50 -14.27
CA GLY A 242 3.44 14.26 -13.46
C GLY A 242 3.48 13.87 -11.97
N ILE A 243 4.69 13.81 -11.41
CA ILE A 243 4.88 13.51 -9.99
C ILE A 243 4.41 14.72 -9.17
N PRO A 244 3.59 14.54 -8.12
CA PRO A 244 3.22 15.61 -7.20
C PRO A 244 4.42 16.26 -6.53
N THR A 245 4.25 17.52 -6.14
CA THR A 245 5.36 18.29 -5.53
C THR A 245 5.71 17.76 -4.15
N ASP A 246 4.70 17.34 -3.39
CA ASP A 246 4.83 16.87 -2.01
C ASP A 246 4.72 15.34 -1.93
N CYS A 247 5.78 14.66 -2.39
CA CYS A 247 5.89 13.20 -2.27
C CYS A 247 6.66 12.82 -1.00
N PHE A 248 6.12 11.90 -0.23
CA PHE A 248 6.82 11.32 0.92
C PHE A 248 8.16 10.69 0.51
N MET A 249 9.21 10.93 1.28
CA MET A 249 10.56 10.48 0.99
C MET A 249 11.10 9.62 2.12
N SER A 250 10.89 8.32 2.03
CA SER A 250 11.31 7.33 3.02
C SER A 250 12.81 7.37 3.30
N SER A 251 13.17 7.38 4.58
CA SER A 251 14.56 7.29 5.04
C SER A 251 15.16 5.91 4.74
N PHE A 252 14.35 4.86 4.66
CA PHE A 252 14.78 3.50 4.31
C PHE A 252 15.25 3.36 2.86
N CYS A 253 14.92 4.32 1.97
CA CYS A 253 15.41 4.39 0.59
C CYS A 253 16.72 5.19 0.44
N LYS A 254 17.31 5.71 1.52
CA LYS A 254 18.48 6.59 1.46
C LYS A 254 19.76 5.84 1.84
N LYS A 255 20.82 6.05 1.03
CA LYS A 255 22.18 5.51 1.28
C LYS A 255 22.95 6.35 2.31
N GLY A 256 24.22 5.99 2.55
CA GLY A 256 25.12 6.78 3.38
C GLY A 256 24.81 6.72 4.88
N GLY A 257 24.31 5.57 5.37
CA GLY A 257 24.01 5.39 6.80
C GLY A 257 22.63 5.87 7.23
N VAL A 258 21.89 6.58 6.37
CA VAL A 258 20.54 7.11 6.71
C VAL A 258 19.55 5.97 6.97
N ALA A 259 19.55 4.94 6.10
CA ALA A 259 18.68 3.78 6.30
C ALA A 259 19.05 3.00 7.57
N GLU A 260 20.36 2.88 7.88
CA GLU A 260 20.83 2.23 9.11
C GLU A 260 20.31 2.95 10.36
N THR A 261 20.43 4.30 10.39
CA THR A 261 19.90 5.13 11.49
C THR A 261 18.38 4.98 11.61
N ALA A 262 17.66 4.88 10.49
CA ALA A 262 16.21 4.65 10.50
C ALA A 262 15.86 3.29 11.13
N PHE A 263 16.58 2.22 10.79
CA PHE A 263 16.42 0.91 11.44
C PHE A 263 16.76 0.95 12.93
N GLU A 264 17.87 1.59 13.33
CA GLU A 264 18.23 1.75 14.73
C GLU A 264 17.15 2.48 15.53
N THR A 265 16.60 3.56 14.96
CA THR A 265 15.47 4.29 15.57
C THR A 265 14.26 3.37 15.73
N LEU A 266 13.90 2.64 14.67
CA LEU A 266 12.73 1.76 14.68
C LEU A 266 12.88 0.65 15.73
N PHE A 267 14.01 -0.06 15.76
CA PHE A 267 14.24 -1.12 16.74
C PHE A 267 14.29 -0.60 18.19
N LYS A 268 14.72 0.63 18.38
CA LYS A 268 14.75 1.28 19.68
C LYS A 268 13.36 1.71 20.16
N GLU A 269 12.54 2.26 19.29
CA GLU A 269 11.28 2.89 19.71
C GLU A 269 10.08 1.93 19.67
N LEU A 270 10.15 0.81 18.93
CA LEU A 270 9.05 -0.16 18.86
C LEU A 270 8.83 -0.84 20.22
N ASN A 271 7.59 -0.77 20.72
CA ASN A 271 7.15 -1.51 21.91
C ASN A 271 6.60 -2.88 21.49
N THR A 272 7.49 -3.86 21.39
CA THR A 272 7.19 -5.22 20.93
C THR A 272 8.20 -6.22 21.50
N LYS A 273 7.79 -7.48 21.61
CA LYS A 273 8.70 -8.56 21.97
C LYS A 273 9.49 -9.09 20.78
N TRP A 274 8.83 -9.21 19.62
CA TRP A 274 9.43 -9.81 18.42
C TRP A 274 9.43 -8.85 17.25
N ILE A 275 10.55 -8.78 16.52
CA ILE A 275 10.62 -8.11 15.22
C ILE A 275 11.05 -9.13 14.16
N PHE A 276 10.25 -9.21 13.08
CA PHE A 276 10.58 -9.97 11.88
C PHE A 276 10.75 -9.00 10.72
N LEU A 277 11.97 -8.92 10.20
CA LEU A 277 12.32 -8.03 9.10
C LEU A 277 12.56 -8.85 7.82
N SER A 278 11.73 -8.60 6.80
CA SER A 278 11.95 -9.09 5.44
C SER A 278 12.90 -8.16 4.69
N TYR A 279 13.92 -8.72 4.08
CA TYR A 279 14.90 -7.96 3.32
C TYR A 279 15.60 -8.86 2.31
N ASN A 280 16.48 -8.35 1.43
CA ASN A 280 17.14 -9.20 0.44
C ASN A 280 18.62 -8.85 0.20
N SER A 281 19.29 -9.64 -0.64
CA SER A 281 20.72 -9.50 -0.91
C SER A 281 21.10 -8.27 -1.75
N GLU A 282 20.13 -7.60 -2.41
CA GLU A 282 20.34 -6.36 -3.18
C GLU A 282 20.04 -5.10 -2.36
N SER A 283 19.81 -5.24 -1.06
CA SER A 283 19.33 -4.18 -0.19
C SER A 283 20.40 -3.13 0.14
N ILE A 284 19.95 -1.92 0.54
CA ILE A 284 20.83 -0.79 0.88
C ILE A 284 21.72 -1.12 2.09
N VAL A 285 21.18 -1.81 3.07
CA VAL A 285 21.92 -2.28 4.26
C VAL A 285 22.27 -3.75 4.04
N SER A 286 23.55 -4.10 4.12
CA SER A 286 23.97 -5.50 3.95
C SER A 286 23.46 -6.41 5.07
N LYS A 287 23.40 -7.71 4.78
CA LYS A 287 22.98 -8.72 5.77
C LYS A 287 23.82 -8.65 7.05
N GLU A 288 25.15 -8.56 6.92
CA GLU A 288 26.09 -8.51 8.03
C GLU A 288 25.83 -7.25 8.87
N ARG A 289 25.67 -6.12 8.20
CA ARG A 289 25.42 -4.85 8.87
C ARG A 289 24.08 -4.83 9.58
N MET A 290 23.03 -5.41 8.98
CA MET A 290 21.72 -5.54 9.62
C MET A 290 21.81 -6.40 10.89
N LEU A 291 22.50 -7.53 10.83
CA LEU A 291 22.73 -8.39 11.99
C LEU A 291 23.50 -7.65 13.12
N ASP A 292 24.52 -6.86 12.75
CA ASP A 292 25.26 -6.06 13.73
C ASP A 292 24.39 -5.00 14.42
N ILE A 293 23.46 -4.40 13.67
CA ILE A 293 22.51 -3.44 14.23
C ILE A 293 21.54 -4.15 15.18
N MET A 294 20.89 -5.23 14.71
CA MET A 294 19.85 -5.93 15.47
C MET A 294 20.37 -6.57 16.77
N LYS A 295 21.59 -7.13 16.75
CA LYS A 295 22.24 -7.73 17.94
C LYS A 295 22.42 -6.78 19.13
N ARG A 296 22.36 -5.46 18.90
CA ARG A 296 22.43 -4.47 19.99
C ARG A 296 21.12 -4.40 20.79
N TYR A 297 20.03 -4.94 20.24
CA TYR A 297 18.69 -4.85 20.81
C TYR A 297 18.18 -6.18 21.37
N GLY A 298 18.79 -7.31 21.03
CA GLY A 298 18.38 -8.60 21.53
C GLY A 298 18.97 -9.80 20.81
N ASP A 299 18.39 -10.97 21.05
CA ASP A 299 18.80 -12.19 20.36
C ASP A 299 18.35 -12.17 18.91
N THR A 300 19.29 -12.42 18.01
CA THR A 300 19.09 -12.22 16.57
C THR A 300 19.46 -13.46 15.78
N SER A 301 18.58 -13.85 14.86
CA SER A 301 18.83 -14.91 13.88
C SER A 301 18.33 -14.50 12.49
N VAL A 302 18.77 -15.21 11.43
CA VAL A 302 18.32 -14.97 10.06
C VAL A 302 17.98 -16.30 9.37
N ILE A 303 16.90 -16.30 8.64
CA ILE A 303 16.49 -17.36 7.73
C ILE A 303 16.75 -16.88 6.30
N GLU A 304 17.43 -17.69 5.51
CA GLU A 304 17.76 -17.35 4.12
C GLU A 304 17.03 -18.29 3.17
N ARG A 305 16.56 -17.74 2.05
CA ARG A 305 15.99 -18.53 0.95
C ARG A 305 16.48 -17.98 -0.37
N ASP A 306 16.83 -18.87 -1.28
CA ASP A 306 17.12 -18.52 -2.66
C ASP A 306 15.84 -18.13 -3.37
N TYR A 307 15.86 -16.98 -4.04
CA TYR A 307 14.71 -16.42 -4.75
C TYR A 307 15.05 -16.23 -6.23
N LYS A 308 14.23 -16.80 -7.11
CA LYS A 308 14.37 -16.56 -8.55
C LYS A 308 13.75 -15.20 -8.89
N ARG A 309 14.56 -14.28 -9.38
CA ARG A 309 14.12 -12.94 -9.79
C ARG A 309 12.93 -13.02 -10.76
N PHE A 310 11.86 -12.31 -10.46
CA PHE A 310 10.75 -12.15 -11.39
C PHE A 310 11.25 -11.29 -12.58
N LYS A 311 11.30 -11.86 -13.77
CA LYS A 311 11.85 -11.23 -14.98
C LYS A 311 10.90 -10.15 -15.48
N SER A 312 11.22 -8.86 -15.26
CA SER A 312 10.60 -7.76 -15.99
C SER A 312 11.40 -7.29 -17.22
N TYR A 313 12.66 -7.74 -17.38
CA TYR A 313 13.53 -7.46 -18.54
C TYR A 313 14.61 -8.56 -18.68
N GLU A 314 15.18 -8.73 -19.89
CA GLU A 314 16.33 -9.61 -20.14
C GLU A 314 17.59 -9.03 -19.49
N TYR A 315 17.81 -9.35 -18.22
CA TYR A 315 19.07 -9.14 -17.52
C TYR A 315 19.72 -10.49 -17.18
N ASN A 316 21.04 -10.49 -17.05
CA ASN A 316 21.88 -11.68 -16.86
C ASN A 316 21.22 -12.81 -16.04
N LYS A 317 21.25 -14.01 -16.62
CA LYS A 317 20.56 -15.22 -16.13
C LYS A 317 21.10 -15.78 -14.81
N ASP A 318 22.19 -15.25 -14.26
CA ASP A 318 23.00 -15.90 -13.24
C ASP A 318 23.09 -15.16 -11.88
N VAL A 319 22.26 -14.13 -11.64
CA VAL A 319 22.24 -13.48 -10.32
C VAL A 319 21.15 -14.14 -9.47
N GLU A 320 21.56 -15.02 -8.57
CA GLU A 320 20.73 -15.55 -7.49
C GLU A 320 20.51 -14.44 -6.46
N ILE A 321 19.23 -14.07 -6.24
CA ILE A 321 18.83 -13.18 -5.16
C ILE A 321 18.51 -14.06 -3.96
N LYS A 322 18.98 -13.64 -2.78
CA LYS A 322 18.60 -14.25 -1.52
C LYS A 322 17.61 -13.36 -0.79
N GLU A 323 16.50 -13.95 -0.38
CA GLU A 323 15.57 -13.32 0.55
C GLU A 323 15.93 -13.68 1.98
N TYR A 324 15.89 -12.69 2.84
CA TYR A 324 16.23 -12.79 4.26
C TYR A 324 15.01 -12.53 5.12
N LEU A 325 14.78 -13.35 6.12
CA LEU A 325 13.89 -13.04 7.23
C LEU A 325 14.73 -12.96 8.50
N PHE A 326 15.05 -11.75 8.91
CA PHE A 326 15.70 -11.52 10.19
C PHE A 326 14.68 -11.65 11.32
N CYS A 327 15.07 -12.29 12.39
CA CYS A 327 14.25 -12.49 13.58
C CYS A 327 15.00 -11.90 14.77
N LEU A 328 14.40 -10.95 15.47
CA LEU A 328 14.94 -10.33 16.68
C LEU A 328 13.96 -10.58 17.83
N GLU A 329 14.43 -11.22 18.89
CA GLU A 329 13.76 -11.21 20.19
C GLU A 329 14.37 -10.09 21.01
N ILE A 330 13.56 -9.05 21.27
CA ILE A 330 14.04 -7.89 22.02
C ILE A 330 14.35 -8.29 23.46
N ALA A 331 15.54 -7.95 23.92
CA ALA A 331 15.92 -8.14 25.31
C ALA A 331 14.98 -7.35 26.23
N ASN A 332 14.59 -7.92 27.35
CA ASN A 332 13.74 -7.25 28.34
C ASN A 332 14.36 -5.87 28.67
N ARG A 333 13.59 -4.82 28.38
CA ARG A 333 13.91 -3.44 28.72
C ARG A 333 13.60 -3.15 30.17
#